data_f09ba5e6e30dd08a84dbd16f033d00a9
#
_entry.id   f09ba5e6e30dd08a84dbd16f033d00a9
#
_cell.length_a   1.000
_cell.length_b   1.000
_cell.length_c   1.000
_cell.angle_alpha   90.00
_cell.angle_beta   90.00
_cell.angle_gamma   90.00
#
_symmetry.space_group_name_H-M   'P 1'
#
loop_
_entity.id
_entity.type
_entity.pdbx_description
1 polymer ?
#
loop_
_entity_poly.entity_id
_entity_poly.type
_entity_poly.pdbx_seq_one_letter_code
_entity_poly.pdbx_strand_id
1 'polypeptide(L)'
;WYWEQLRTKNISIHQILGSVEFIATLIISIIALGLLYMEKRNKTMRDINPFEITFVLFILLFILGFVSYISVLLVNILILIIGVITIRNGSKMGHLGVLNFGLLIIMVLIGCKFVDLNLDFVTKGILFILLGVGFFITNYLMLKKRKSHESK
;
A
#
# COMPACT_ATOMS: atom_id res chain seq x y z
N TRP A 1 14.43 4.34 -5.71
CA TRP A 1 14.64 4.02 -7.13
C TRP A 1 14.26 5.19 -8.04
N TYR A 2 13.00 5.52 -8.26
CA TYR A 2 12.58 6.64 -9.14
C TYR A 2 13.13 7.99 -8.64
N TRP A 3 12.91 8.34 -7.38
CA TRP A 3 13.41 9.59 -6.78
C TRP A 3 14.93 9.64 -6.67
N GLU A 4 15.59 8.51 -6.49
CA GLU A 4 17.05 8.41 -6.46
C GLU A 4 17.64 8.71 -7.83
N GLN A 5 17.06 8.17 -8.91
CA GLN A 5 17.48 8.48 -10.28
C GLN A 5 17.27 9.96 -10.63
N LEU A 6 16.18 10.57 -10.17
CA LEU A 6 15.93 11.99 -10.39
C LEU A 6 16.95 12.88 -9.70
N ARG A 7 17.40 12.50 -8.50
CA ARG A 7 18.41 13.24 -7.73
C ARG A 7 19.82 13.05 -8.28
N THR A 8 20.20 11.84 -8.67
CA THR A 8 21.56 11.54 -9.14
C THR A 8 21.85 12.05 -10.54
N LYS A 9 20.84 12.22 -11.38
CA LYS A 9 21.00 12.68 -12.78
C LYS A 9 20.97 14.17 -12.99
N ASN A 10 20.86 15.02 -11.96
CA ASN A 10 20.69 16.47 -12.11
C ASN A 10 19.62 16.85 -13.16
N ILE A 11 18.52 16.09 -13.19
CA ILE A 11 17.46 16.26 -14.17
C ILE A 11 16.76 17.58 -13.90
N SER A 12 16.66 18.43 -14.92
CA SER A 12 15.96 19.71 -14.80
C SER A 12 14.47 19.49 -14.51
N ILE A 13 13.87 20.40 -13.74
CA ILE A 13 12.43 20.35 -13.39
C ILE A 13 11.56 20.21 -14.65
N HIS A 14 11.94 20.83 -15.76
CA HIS A 14 11.24 20.73 -17.04
C HIS A 14 11.23 19.30 -17.61
N GLN A 15 12.30 18.55 -17.44
CA GLN A 15 12.37 17.15 -17.89
C GLN A 15 11.51 16.24 -17.02
N ILE A 16 11.39 16.53 -15.71
CA ILE A 16 10.51 15.79 -14.79
C ILE A 16 9.04 16.04 -15.16
N LEU A 17 8.65 17.30 -15.35
CA LEU A 17 7.29 17.70 -15.69
C LEU A 17 6.84 17.15 -17.06
N GLY A 18 7.77 16.99 -17.99
CA GLY A 18 7.52 16.41 -19.32
C GLY A 18 7.62 14.88 -19.38
N SER A 19 7.96 14.21 -18.30
CA SER A 19 8.06 12.73 -18.30
C SER A 19 6.68 12.09 -18.36
N VAL A 20 6.57 10.99 -19.14
CA VAL A 20 5.32 10.23 -19.30
C VAL A 20 4.82 9.71 -17.95
N GLU A 21 5.74 9.29 -17.08
CA GLU A 21 5.46 8.79 -15.73
C GLU A 21 4.84 9.87 -14.84
N PHE A 22 5.36 11.10 -14.91
CA PHE A 22 4.82 12.23 -14.13
C PHE A 22 3.42 12.59 -14.61
N ILE A 23 3.23 12.71 -15.93
CA ILE A 23 1.94 13.06 -16.54
C ILE A 23 0.90 11.98 -16.21
N ALA A 24 1.24 10.69 -16.37
CA ALA A 24 0.35 9.58 -16.04
C ALA A 24 -0.06 9.59 -14.55
N THR A 25 0.91 9.77 -13.66
CA THR A 25 0.64 9.85 -12.21
C THR A 25 -0.25 11.04 -11.85
N LEU A 26 -0.02 12.18 -12.48
CA LEU A 26 -0.81 13.38 -12.28
C LEU A 26 -2.26 13.20 -12.75
N ILE A 27 -2.46 12.61 -13.93
CA ILE A 27 -3.81 12.31 -14.47
C ILE A 27 -4.55 11.35 -13.54
N ILE A 28 -3.92 10.25 -13.13
CA ILE A 28 -4.51 9.26 -12.22
C ILE A 28 -4.87 9.91 -10.87
N SER A 29 -3.99 10.77 -10.34
CA SER A 29 -4.23 11.48 -9.08
C SER A 29 -5.41 12.46 -9.19
N ILE A 30 -5.54 13.18 -10.30
CA ILE A 30 -6.68 14.08 -10.54
C ILE A 30 -7.98 13.29 -10.65
N ILE A 31 -7.99 12.17 -11.39
CA ILE A 31 -9.16 11.30 -11.51
C ILE A 31 -9.56 10.77 -10.13
N ALA A 32 -8.61 10.27 -9.35
CA ALA A 32 -8.86 9.74 -8.02
C ALA A 32 -9.41 10.81 -7.06
N LEU A 33 -8.84 12.04 -7.08
CA LEU A 33 -9.36 13.16 -6.30
C LEU A 33 -10.78 13.54 -6.74
N GLY A 34 -11.06 13.54 -8.05
CA GLY A 34 -12.39 13.79 -8.60
C GLY A 34 -13.42 12.78 -8.12
N LEU A 35 -13.08 11.48 -8.13
CA LEU A 35 -13.94 10.41 -7.63
C LEU A 35 -14.20 10.55 -6.12
N LEU A 36 -13.16 10.83 -5.32
CA LEU A 36 -13.30 11.08 -3.89
C LEU A 36 -14.19 12.30 -3.60
N TYR A 37 -14.03 13.38 -4.38
CA TYR A 37 -14.86 14.56 -4.26
C TYR A 37 -16.33 14.27 -4.59
N MET A 38 -16.61 13.50 -5.65
CA MET A 38 -17.95 13.09 -6.03
C MET A 38 -18.61 12.23 -4.95
N GLU A 39 -17.88 11.28 -4.36
CA GLU A 39 -18.37 10.45 -3.27
C GLU A 39 -18.70 11.29 -2.02
N LYS A 40 -17.88 12.29 -1.73
CA LYS A 40 -17.98 13.12 -0.52
C LYS A 40 -19.02 14.23 -0.62
N ARG A 41 -19.41 14.66 -1.81
CA ARG A 41 -20.36 15.77 -2.03
C ARG A 41 -21.69 15.57 -1.29
N ASN A 42 -22.08 14.33 -1.02
CA ASN A 42 -23.34 13.96 -0.37
C ASN A 42 -23.17 13.44 1.07
N LYS A 43 -21.96 13.46 1.64
CA LYS A 43 -21.69 12.93 3.00
C LYS A 43 -21.17 14.04 3.92
N THR A 44 -21.56 13.98 5.19
CA THR A 44 -21.09 14.91 6.22
C THR A 44 -19.62 14.66 6.56
N MET A 45 -18.86 15.70 6.94
CA MET A 45 -17.43 15.61 7.28
C MET A 45 -17.08 14.58 8.38
N ARG A 46 -18.07 14.03 9.08
CA ARG A 46 -17.91 13.06 10.16
C ARG A 46 -17.65 11.62 9.68
N ASP A 47 -17.92 11.33 8.41
CA ASP A 47 -17.79 9.99 7.82
C ASP A 47 -16.55 9.89 6.91
N ILE A 48 -15.40 10.39 7.40
CA ILE A 48 -14.14 10.30 6.66
C ILE A 48 -13.68 8.85 6.67
N ASN A 49 -13.64 8.23 5.48
CA ASN A 49 -13.13 6.88 5.32
C ASN A 49 -11.59 6.89 5.50
N PRO A 50 -11.00 5.96 6.30
CA PRO A 50 -9.55 5.84 6.45
C PRO A 50 -8.77 5.78 5.13
N PHE A 51 -9.38 5.25 4.07
CA PHE A 51 -8.76 5.19 2.74
C PHE A 51 -8.61 6.57 2.07
N GLU A 52 -9.51 7.51 2.33
CA GLU A 52 -9.42 8.88 1.81
C GLU A 52 -8.23 9.61 2.43
N ILE A 53 -8.06 9.48 3.75
CA ILE A 53 -6.91 10.06 4.47
C ILE A 53 -5.61 9.48 3.94
N THR A 54 -5.58 8.17 3.72
CA THR A 54 -4.43 7.46 3.18
C THR A 54 -4.02 7.98 1.81
N PHE A 55 -4.99 8.25 0.93
CA PHE A 55 -4.74 8.77 -0.40
C PHE A 55 -4.10 10.17 -0.36
N VAL A 56 -4.63 11.06 0.49
CA VAL A 56 -4.05 12.40 0.69
C VAL A 56 -2.64 12.31 1.26
N LEU A 57 -2.42 11.46 2.26
CA LEU A 57 -1.09 11.20 2.83
C LEU A 57 -0.12 10.68 1.76
N PHE A 58 -0.57 9.78 0.90
CA PHE A 58 0.27 9.25 -0.18
C PHE A 58 0.73 10.35 -1.13
N ILE A 59 -0.16 11.26 -1.54
CA ILE A 59 0.19 12.41 -2.39
C ILE A 59 1.22 13.31 -1.69
N LEU A 60 1.01 13.64 -0.41
CA LEU A 60 1.94 14.45 0.36
C LEU A 60 3.33 13.79 0.47
N LEU A 61 3.37 12.49 0.75
CA LEU A 61 4.61 11.72 0.83
C LEU A 61 5.30 11.60 -0.53
N PHE A 62 4.52 11.51 -1.63
CA PHE A 62 5.06 11.52 -2.98
C PHE A 62 5.77 12.84 -3.28
N ILE A 63 5.15 13.97 -2.95
CA ILE A 63 5.76 15.31 -3.11
C ILE A 63 7.02 15.42 -2.23
N LEU A 64 6.96 14.94 -0.97
CA LEU A 64 8.11 14.92 -0.07
C LEU A 64 9.28 14.10 -0.64
N GLY A 65 9.00 13.12 -1.49
CA GLY A 65 10.00 12.29 -2.18
C GLY A 65 11.00 13.07 -3.01
N PHE A 66 10.61 14.22 -3.55
CA PHE A 66 11.52 15.10 -4.30
C PHE A 66 12.54 15.81 -3.43
N VAL A 67 12.25 15.97 -2.13
CA VAL A 67 13.07 16.72 -1.19
C VAL A 67 13.88 15.81 -0.25
N SER A 68 13.30 14.69 0.19
CA SER A 68 13.88 13.88 1.25
C SER A 68 13.84 12.37 0.97
N TYR A 69 14.91 11.66 1.35
CA TYR A 69 14.95 10.19 1.32
C TYR A 69 14.01 9.53 2.34
N ILE A 70 13.63 10.26 3.38
CA ILE A 70 12.72 9.78 4.44
C ILE A 70 11.35 9.41 3.86
N SER A 71 10.92 10.05 2.76
CA SER A 71 9.65 9.75 2.10
C SER A 71 9.52 8.28 1.67
N VAL A 72 10.59 7.67 1.19
CA VAL A 72 10.58 6.24 0.79
C VAL A 72 10.29 5.35 1.99
N LEU A 73 10.91 5.63 3.13
CA LEU A 73 10.64 4.91 4.38
C LEU A 73 9.19 5.13 4.82
N LEU A 74 8.71 6.37 4.81
CA LEU A 74 7.36 6.72 5.24
C LEU A 74 6.29 6.08 4.35
N VAL A 75 6.48 6.04 3.03
CA VAL A 75 5.56 5.35 2.11
C VAL A 75 5.49 3.85 2.42
N ASN A 76 6.63 3.21 2.68
CA ASN A 76 6.65 1.78 3.05
C ASN A 76 5.90 1.53 4.37
N ILE A 77 6.11 2.38 5.38
CA ILE A 77 5.39 2.30 6.65
C ILE A 77 3.89 2.53 6.43
N LEU A 78 3.51 3.50 5.62
CA LEU A 78 2.11 3.78 5.30
C LEU A 78 1.43 2.57 4.66
N ILE A 79 2.05 1.95 3.65
CA ILE A 79 1.52 0.74 2.97
C ILE A 79 1.40 -0.42 3.96
N LEU A 80 2.40 -0.60 4.84
CA LEU A 80 2.35 -1.63 5.89
C LEU A 80 1.17 -1.42 6.84
N ILE A 81 0.96 -0.18 7.30
CA ILE A 81 -0.17 0.19 8.17
C ILE A 81 -1.51 -0.10 7.49
N ILE A 82 -1.65 0.28 6.21
CA ILE A 82 -2.87 0.00 5.44
C ILE A 82 -3.12 -1.51 5.33
N GLY A 83 -2.09 -2.30 5.01
CA GLY A 83 -2.19 -3.74 4.95
C GLY A 83 -2.68 -4.34 6.27
N VAL A 84 -2.08 -3.93 7.40
CA VAL A 84 -2.47 -4.39 8.75
C VAL A 84 -3.90 -3.97 9.11
N ILE A 85 -4.29 -2.72 8.84
CA ILE A 85 -5.66 -2.24 9.09
C ILE A 85 -6.66 -3.04 8.25
N THR A 86 -6.36 -3.30 6.97
CA THR A 86 -7.23 -4.06 6.06
C THR A 86 -7.41 -5.50 6.56
N ILE A 87 -6.33 -6.18 6.98
CA ILE A 87 -6.39 -7.51 7.59
C ILE A 87 -7.27 -7.50 8.83
N ARG A 88 -7.05 -6.52 9.72
CA ARG A 88 -7.81 -6.40 10.96
C ARG A 88 -9.30 -6.16 10.71
N ASN A 89 -9.63 -5.31 9.76
CA ASN A 89 -11.02 -5.04 9.38
C ASN A 89 -11.65 -6.27 8.74
N GLY A 90 -10.97 -6.96 7.81
CA GLY A 90 -11.44 -8.20 7.21
C GLY A 90 -11.70 -9.29 8.25
N SER A 91 -10.80 -9.43 9.24
CA SER A 91 -10.96 -10.36 10.36
C SER A 91 -12.15 -10.02 11.26
N LYS A 92 -12.37 -8.73 11.56
CA LYS A 92 -13.51 -8.28 12.38
C LYS A 92 -14.84 -8.47 11.68
N MET A 93 -14.91 -8.17 10.37
CA MET A 93 -16.13 -8.31 9.56
C MET A 93 -16.42 -9.76 9.15
N GLY A 94 -15.53 -10.71 9.42
CA GLY A 94 -15.65 -12.09 8.93
C GLY A 94 -15.52 -12.20 7.40
N HIS A 95 -15.03 -11.17 6.71
CA HIS A 95 -14.96 -11.11 5.26
C HIS A 95 -13.59 -11.54 4.73
N LEU A 96 -13.50 -12.81 4.25
CA LEU A 96 -12.25 -13.41 3.77
C LEU A 96 -11.60 -12.62 2.62
N GLY A 97 -12.40 -12.04 1.71
CA GLY A 97 -11.88 -11.26 0.59
C GLY A 97 -11.10 -10.02 1.04
N VAL A 98 -11.62 -9.28 2.04
CA VAL A 98 -10.96 -8.10 2.59
C VAL A 98 -9.69 -8.50 3.34
N LEU A 99 -9.73 -9.60 4.09
CA LEU A 99 -8.54 -10.12 4.79
C LEU A 99 -7.44 -10.51 3.80
N ASN A 100 -7.79 -11.29 2.76
CA ASN A 100 -6.84 -11.72 1.75
C ASN A 100 -6.27 -10.54 0.96
N PHE A 101 -7.06 -9.50 0.71
CA PHE A 101 -6.59 -8.27 0.08
C PHE A 101 -5.53 -7.57 0.94
N GLY A 102 -5.73 -7.47 2.26
CA GLY A 102 -4.73 -6.93 3.17
C GLY A 102 -3.43 -7.74 3.20
N LEU A 103 -3.54 -9.08 3.18
CA LEU A 103 -2.38 -9.97 3.08
C LEU A 103 -1.63 -9.77 1.75
N LEU A 104 -2.36 -9.60 0.65
CA LEU A 104 -1.80 -9.33 -0.67
C LEU A 104 -1.02 -8.00 -0.68
N ILE A 105 -1.54 -6.94 -0.06
CA ILE A 105 -0.83 -5.65 0.08
C ILE A 105 0.53 -5.87 0.76
N ILE A 106 0.56 -6.59 1.88
CA ILE A 106 1.81 -6.86 2.61
C ILE A 106 2.75 -7.74 1.78
N MET A 107 2.22 -8.76 1.10
CA MET A 107 3.01 -9.63 0.24
C MET A 107 3.68 -8.85 -0.91
N VAL A 108 2.94 -7.96 -1.57
CA VAL A 108 3.47 -7.11 -2.63
C VAL A 108 4.52 -6.14 -2.09
N LEU A 109 4.28 -5.51 -0.93
CA LEU A 109 5.27 -4.63 -0.29
C LEU A 109 6.59 -5.35 -0.01
N ILE A 110 6.51 -6.55 0.56
CA ILE A 110 7.70 -7.36 0.84
C ILE A 110 8.34 -7.80 -0.47
N GLY A 111 7.58 -8.26 -1.47
CA GLY A 111 8.08 -8.63 -2.79
C GLY A 111 8.86 -7.50 -3.47
N CYS A 112 8.33 -6.27 -3.44
CA CYS A 112 9.04 -5.09 -3.95
C CYS A 112 10.36 -4.85 -3.20
N LYS A 113 10.35 -5.02 -1.87
CA LYS A 113 11.58 -4.87 -1.07
C LYS A 113 12.60 -5.96 -1.34
N PHE A 114 12.18 -7.16 -1.68
CA PHE A 114 13.08 -8.22 -2.12
C PHE A 114 13.87 -7.88 -3.38
N VAL A 115 13.22 -7.20 -4.33
CA VAL A 115 13.89 -6.76 -5.56
C VAL A 115 14.91 -5.65 -5.27
N ASP A 116 14.57 -4.74 -4.34
CA ASP A 116 15.42 -3.60 -3.97
C ASP A 116 16.65 -4.00 -3.11
N LEU A 117 16.51 -5.06 -2.31
CA LEU A 117 17.59 -5.49 -1.41
C LEU A 117 18.53 -6.48 -2.12
N ASN A 118 19.84 -6.23 -2.03
CA ASN A 118 20.89 -7.15 -2.49
C ASN A 118 21.06 -8.35 -1.53
N LEU A 119 19.95 -9.04 -1.25
CA LEU A 119 19.97 -10.27 -0.46
C LEU A 119 20.37 -11.45 -1.35
N ASP A 120 21.08 -12.41 -0.76
CA ASP A 120 21.39 -13.67 -1.41
C ASP A 120 20.12 -14.48 -1.72
N PHE A 121 20.22 -15.36 -2.71
CA PHE A 121 19.09 -16.15 -3.19
C PHE A 121 18.46 -17.01 -2.09
N VAL A 122 19.27 -17.57 -1.20
CA VAL A 122 18.79 -18.43 -0.11
C VAL A 122 17.94 -17.64 0.88
N THR A 123 18.41 -16.47 1.30
CA THR A 123 17.65 -15.58 2.21
C THR A 123 16.34 -15.16 1.60
N LYS A 124 16.32 -14.83 0.31
CA LYS A 124 15.07 -14.54 -0.42
C LYS A 124 14.10 -15.72 -0.37
N GLY A 125 14.60 -16.93 -0.64
CA GLY A 125 13.78 -18.15 -0.58
C GLY A 125 13.16 -18.42 0.78
N ILE A 126 13.93 -18.30 1.86
CA ILE A 126 13.47 -18.50 3.24
C ILE A 126 12.36 -17.49 3.58
N LEU A 127 12.53 -16.23 3.23
CA LEU A 127 11.53 -15.21 3.50
C LEU A 127 10.22 -15.44 2.73
N PHE A 128 10.29 -15.94 1.46
CA PHE A 128 9.09 -16.33 0.71
C PHE A 128 8.34 -17.49 1.37
N ILE A 129 9.07 -18.49 1.88
CA ILE A 129 8.46 -19.60 2.61
C ILE A 129 7.78 -19.10 3.88
N LEU A 130 8.43 -18.23 4.66
CA LEU A 130 7.85 -17.65 5.89
C LEU A 130 6.57 -16.84 5.60
N LEU A 131 6.56 -16.08 4.51
CA LEU A 131 5.37 -15.35 4.06
C LEU A 131 4.23 -16.30 3.68
N GLY A 132 4.52 -17.33 2.90
CA GLY A 132 3.54 -18.34 2.50
C GLY A 132 2.93 -19.07 3.71
N VAL A 133 3.76 -19.47 4.66
CA VAL A 133 3.32 -20.09 5.92
C VAL A 133 2.47 -19.12 6.74
N GLY A 134 2.89 -17.85 6.88
CA GLY A 134 2.12 -16.80 7.58
C GLY A 134 0.74 -16.58 6.95
N PHE A 135 0.68 -16.54 5.62
CA PHE A 135 -0.57 -16.42 4.87
C PHE A 135 -1.49 -17.60 5.14
N PHE A 136 -0.94 -18.83 5.08
CA PHE A 136 -1.71 -20.05 5.33
C PHE A 136 -2.26 -20.12 6.76
N ILE A 137 -1.44 -19.82 7.76
CA ILE A 137 -1.85 -19.80 9.18
C ILE A 137 -2.98 -18.79 9.40
N THR A 138 -2.85 -17.58 8.86
CA THR A 138 -3.86 -16.52 9.01
C THR A 138 -5.20 -16.94 8.43
N ASN A 139 -5.21 -17.53 7.23
CA ASN A 139 -6.42 -18.04 6.59
C ASN A 139 -7.03 -19.22 7.38
N TYR A 140 -6.21 -20.14 7.85
CA TYR A 140 -6.66 -21.29 8.65
C TYR A 140 -7.34 -20.84 9.95
N LEU A 141 -6.71 -19.93 10.69
CA LEU A 141 -7.27 -19.41 11.95
C LEU A 141 -8.60 -18.71 11.73
N MET A 142 -8.74 -17.97 10.62
CA MET A 142 -9.98 -17.30 10.30
C MET A 142 -11.09 -18.27 9.93
N LEU A 143 -10.80 -19.30 9.13
CA LEU A 143 -11.76 -20.34 8.79
C LEU A 143 -12.22 -21.11 10.04
N LYS A 144 -11.30 -21.40 10.96
CA LYS A 144 -11.62 -22.06 12.23
C LYS A 144 -12.57 -21.17 13.08
N LYS A 145 -12.28 -19.88 13.16
CA LYS A 145 -13.12 -18.93 13.91
C LYS A 145 -14.53 -18.82 13.32
N ARG A 146 -14.66 -18.82 11.98
CA ARG A 146 -15.96 -18.78 11.30
C ARG A 146 -16.80 -20.01 11.61
N LYS A 147 -16.23 -21.23 11.52
CA LYS A 147 -16.92 -22.49 11.86
C LYS A 147 -17.41 -22.51 13.31
N SER A 148 -16.64 -21.95 14.24
CA SER A 148 -17.04 -21.87 15.66
C SER A 148 -18.21 -20.90 15.92
N HIS A 149 -18.45 -19.93 15.05
CA HIS A 149 -19.60 -19.03 15.13
C HIS A 149 -20.88 -19.60 14.47
N GLU A 150 -20.73 -20.47 13.48
CA GLU A 150 -21.86 -21.12 12.79
C GLU A 150 -22.41 -22.32 13.57
N SER A 151 -21.67 -22.84 14.58
CA SER A 151 -22.10 -23.99 15.40
C SER A 151 -22.73 -23.60 16.75
N LYS A 152 -22.97 -22.31 16.99
CA LYS A 152 -23.73 -21.77 18.11
C LYS A 152 -25.03 -21.13 17.63
#